data_5c5346598634d7eef7b0992824ceccf0
#
_entry.id   5c5346598634d7eef7b0992824ceccf0
#
_cell.length_a   1.000
_cell.length_b   1.000
_cell.length_c   1.000
_cell.angle_alpha   90.00
_cell.angle_beta   90.00
_cell.angle_gamma   90.00
#
_symmetry.space_group_name_H-M   'P 1'
#
loop_
_entity.id
_entity.type
_entity.pdbx_description
1 polymer ?
#
loop_
_entity_poly.entity_id
_entity_poly.type
_entity_poly.pdbx_seq_one_letter_code
_entity_poly.pdbx_strand_id
1 'polypeptide(L)'
;MAKAVIDEMQTVSGFTETFLAGPFALAAAPARYAVERGDWKAAAALEVRPNPLPHVQAITYFAKALGAARSGNAEVAQAAIAKLADLREQLREKKDAYWAEQVDIQWQVATAWVLDAAGRHDEALEKLRAAAAAEDKTEKHPVTPGPLMPARELLGAMLLDRDMAKEALSAFEATLSKEPNRLGAAAGAARAAEKGGDLAKARQYYAKVAELTGDADASRSEAKEARAFLAKTQ
;
A
#
# COMPACT_ATOMS: atom_id res chain seq x y z
N MET A 1 -15.96 -2.54 -13.80
CA MET A 1 -15.48 -1.32 -14.48
C MET A 1 -13.96 -1.16 -14.31
N ALA A 2 -13.37 -0.99 -13.10
CA ALA A 2 -11.92 -0.77 -12.92
C ALA A 2 -11.04 -1.86 -13.54
N LYS A 3 -11.40 -3.15 -13.39
CA LYS A 3 -10.63 -4.27 -13.99
C LYS A 3 -10.53 -4.15 -15.52
N ALA A 4 -11.64 -3.81 -16.19
CA ALA A 4 -11.63 -3.65 -17.65
C ALA A 4 -10.69 -2.53 -18.12
N VAL A 5 -10.65 -1.40 -17.37
CA VAL A 5 -9.72 -0.31 -17.67
C VAL A 5 -8.27 -0.77 -17.52
N ILE A 6 -7.96 -1.54 -16.48
CA ILE A 6 -6.61 -2.08 -16.26
C ILE A 6 -6.22 -3.05 -17.37
N ASP A 7 -7.14 -3.91 -17.80
CA ASP A 7 -6.89 -4.85 -18.90
C ASP A 7 -6.62 -4.09 -20.21
N GLU A 8 -7.37 -3.04 -20.50
CA GLU A 8 -7.12 -2.16 -21.64
C GLU A 8 -5.77 -1.44 -21.53
N MET A 9 -5.42 -0.90 -20.36
CA MET A 9 -4.11 -0.26 -20.13
C MET A 9 -2.92 -1.19 -20.41
N GLN A 10 -3.09 -2.50 -20.23
CA GLN A 10 -2.02 -3.46 -20.52
C GLN A 10 -1.72 -3.59 -22.02
N THR A 11 -2.67 -3.25 -22.89
CA THR A 11 -2.51 -3.29 -24.33
C THR A 11 -1.89 -2.03 -24.93
N VAL A 12 -1.76 -0.96 -24.12
CA VAL A 12 -1.21 0.33 -24.59
C VAL A 12 0.27 0.20 -24.92
N SER A 13 0.64 0.63 -26.12
CA SER A 13 1.99 0.69 -26.65
C SER A 13 2.22 1.95 -27.46
N GLY A 14 3.47 2.27 -27.79
CA GLY A 14 3.81 3.39 -28.69
C GLY A 14 3.63 4.79 -28.08
N PHE A 15 3.59 4.93 -26.76
CA PHE A 15 3.60 6.24 -26.10
C PHE A 15 5.04 6.74 -25.89
N THR A 16 5.16 8.07 -25.76
CA THR A 16 6.45 8.72 -25.53
C THR A 16 6.93 8.45 -24.10
N GLU A 17 7.95 7.60 -23.93
CA GLU A 17 8.47 7.16 -22.62
C GLU A 17 9.11 8.28 -21.79
N THR A 18 9.43 9.41 -22.40
CA THR A 18 10.04 10.57 -21.72
C THR A 18 9.07 11.37 -20.86
N PHE A 19 7.77 11.19 -21.04
CA PHE A 19 6.77 11.90 -20.23
C PHE A 19 6.35 11.04 -19.02
N LEU A 20 6.73 11.48 -17.82
CA LEU A 20 6.57 10.74 -16.58
C LEU A 20 5.17 10.17 -16.33
N ALA A 21 4.11 10.91 -16.64
CA ALA A 21 2.75 10.55 -16.23
C ALA A 21 2.25 9.24 -16.86
N GLY A 22 2.52 9.01 -18.15
CA GLY A 22 2.09 7.79 -18.84
C GLY A 22 2.72 6.52 -18.27
N PRO A 23 4.06 6.40 -18.29
CA PRO A 23 4.75 5.26 -17.70
C PRO A 23 4.40 5.01 -16.23
N PHE A 24 4.30 6.09 -15.44
CA PHE A 24 3.91 5.99 -14.03
C PHE A 24 2.50 5.40 -13.88
N ALA A 25 1.53 5.88 -14.64
CA ALA A 25 0.15 5.39 -14.58
C ALA A 25 0.07 3.90 -14.97
N LEU A 26 0.79 3.49 -16.02
CA LEU A 26 0.82 2.10 -16.49
C LEU A 26 1.45 1.13 -15.48
N ALA A 27 2.39 1.59 -14.66
CA ALA A 27 2.94 0.80 -13.56
C ALA A 27 2.03 0.84 -12.31
N ALA A 28 1.54 2.04 -11.96
CA ALA A 28 0.82 2.26 -10.70
C ALA A 28 -0.61 1.71 -10.71
N ALA A 29 -1.35 1.79 -11.84
CA ALA A 29 -2.75 1.38 -11.86
C ALA A 29 -2.94 -0.12 -11.57
N PRO A 30 -2.28 -1.07 -12.25
CA PRO A 30 -2.40 -2.49 -11.93
C PRO A 30 -1.86 -2.83 -10.54
N ALA A 31 -0.75 -2.21 -10.13
CA ALA A 31 -0.18 -2.39 -8.81
C ALA A 31 -1.15 -1.93 -7.71
N ARG A 32 -1.71 -0.72 -7.82
CA ARG A 32 -2.70 -0.19 -6.89
C ARG A 32 -3.96 -1.05 -6.86
N TYR A 33 -4.46 -1.48 -8.01
CA TYR A 33 -5.65 -2.33 -8.08
C TYR A 33 -5.49 -3.62 -7.28
N ALA A 34 -4.34 -4.28 -7.37
CA ALA A 34 -4.07 -5.51 -6.64
C ALA A 34 -3.92 -5.24 -5.13
N VAL A 35 -3.08 -4.28 -4.72
CA VAL A 35 -2.78 -4.05 -3.30
C VAL A 35 -3.96 -3.43 -2.53
N GLU A 36 -4.74 -2.53 -3.15
CA GLU A 36 -5.94 -1.92 -2.55
C GLU A 36 -7.08 -2.91 -2.33
N ARG A 37 -7.06 -4.02 -3.04
CA ARG A 37 -8.03 -5.11 -2.86
C ARG A 37 -7.53 -6.22 -1.96
N GLY A 38 -6.30 -6.12 -1.47
CA GLY A 38 -5.66 -7.19 -0.70
C GLY A 38 -5.44 -8.47 -1.52
N ASP A 39 -5.43 -8.37 -2.86
CA ASP A 39 -5.14 -9.50 -3.73
C ASP A 39 -3.63 -9.71 -3.84
N TRP A 40 -3.08 -10.25 -2.74
CA TRP A 40 -1.64 -10.42 -2.58
C TRP A 40 -1.04 -11.38 -3.60
N LYS A 41 -1.79 -12.39 -4.03
CA LYS A 41 -1.36 -13.31 -5.08
C LYS A 41 -1.28 -12.60 -6.43
N ALA A 42 -2.27 -11.81 -6.79
CA ALA A 42 -2.22 -11.00 -8.00
C ALA A 42 -1.09 -9.96 -7.94
N ALA A 43 -0.87 -9.32 -6.79
CA ALA A 43 0.24 -8.38 -6.61
C ALA A 43 1.60 -9.07 -6.80
N ALA A 44 1.80 -10.26 -6.25
CA ALA A 44 3.02 -11.06 -6.42
C ALA A 44 3.28 -11.48 -7.87
N ALA A 45 2.21 -11.68 -8.65
CA ALA A 45 2.26 -12.11 -10.04
C ALA A 45 2.41 -10.96 -11.06
N LEU A 46 2.42 -9.70 -10.63
CA LEU A 46 2.54 -8.55 -11.53
C LEU A 46 3.82 -8.65 -12.39
N GLU A 47 3.67 -8.34 -13.66
CA GLU A 47 4.80 -8.24 -14.58
C GLU A 47 5.37 -6.82 -14.59
N VAL A 48 6.70 -6.72 -14.51
CA VAL A 48 7.39 -5.44 -14.56
C VAL A 48 7.63 -5.06 -16.00
N ARG A 49 7.03 -3.97 -16.46
CA ARG A 49 7.31 -3.43 -17.78
C ARG A 49 8.71 -2.79 -17.79
N PRO A 50 9.57 -3.11 -18.76
CA PRO A 50 10.82 -2.38 -18.93
C PRO A 50 10.55 -0.89 -19.12
N ASN A 51 11.29 -0.06 -18.39
CA ASN A 51 11.16 1.40 -18.46
C ASN A 51 12.51 2.06 -18.11
N PRO A 52 12.93 3.12 -18.81
CA PRO A 52 14.19 3.81 -18.50
C PRO A 52 14.19 4.57 -17.17
N LEU A 53 13.01 4.74 -16.55
CA LEU A 53 12.85 5.44 -15.28
C LEU A 53 12.83 4.43 -14.12
N PRO A 54 13.89 4.35 -13.29
CA PRO A 54 13.98 3.32 -12.24
C PRO A 54 12.83 3.38 -11.23
N HIS A 55 12.38 4.58 -10.85
CA HIS A 55 11.27 4.76 -9.90
C HIS A 55 9.92 4.25 -10.45
N VAL A 56 9.73 4.21 -11.77
CA VAL A 56 8.53 3.62 -12.39
C VAL A 56 8.54 2.09 -12.25
N GLN A 57 9.68 1.46 -12.47
CA GLN A 57 9.81 0.01 -12.25
C GLN A 57 9.65 -0.34 -10.76
N ALA A 58 10.15 0.50 -9.86
CA ALA A 58 10.09 0.30 -8.42
C ALA A 58 8.65 0.16 -7.90
N ILE A 59 7.67 0.84 -8.51
CA ILE A 59 6.25 0.72 -8.16
C ILE A 59 5.78 -0.73 -8.26
N THR A 60 6.09 -1.39 -9.37
CA THR A 60 5.67 -2.78 -9.59
C THR A 60 6.45 -3.74 -8.70
N TYR A 61 7.77 -3.54 -8.53
CA TYR A 61 8.57 -4.37 -7.62
C TYR A 61 8.13 -4.22 -6.16
N PHE A 62 7.73 -3.04 -5.72
CA PHE A 62 7.16 -2.83 -4.40
C PHE A 62 5.87 -3.64 -4.20
N ALA A 63 4.93 -3.55 -5.14
CA ALA A 63 3.69 -4.32 -5.07
C ALA A 63 3.96 -5.84 -5.08
N LYS A 64 4.92 -6.30 -5.92
CA LYS A 64 5.35 -7.71 -5.96
C LYS A 64 5.94 -8.17 -4.64
N ALA A 65 6.85 -7.40 -4.06
CA ALA A 65 7.50 -7.74 -2.80
C ALA A 65 6.47 -7.84 -1.67
N LEU A 66 5.58 -6.85 -1.56
CA LEU A 66 4.51 -6.82 -0.56
C LEU A 66 3.53 -7.99 -0.77
N GLY A 67 3.09 -8.22 -2.01
CA GLY A 67 2.19 -9.31 -2.36
C GLY A 67 2.79 -10.67 -2.07
N ALA A 68 4.05 -10.88 -2.43
CA ALA A 68 4.76 -12.13 -2.21
C ALA A 68 5.00 -12.42 -0.72
N ALA A 69 5.41 -11.41 0.06
CA ALA A 69 5.56 -11.54 1.50
C ALA A 69 4.24 -11.93 2.18
N ARG A 70 3.13 -11.28 1.82
CA ARG A 70 1.81 -11.53 2.40
C ARG A 70 1.11 -12.80 1.87
N SER A 71 1.56 -13.36 0.76
CA SER A 71 1.07 -14.64 0.22
C SER A 71 1.97 -15.83 0.51
N GLY A 72 3.06 -15.64 1.28
CA GLY A 72 3.96 -16.71 1.70
C GLY A 72 4.99 -17.14 0.65
N ASN A 73 5.23 -16.32 -0.39
CA ASN A 73 6.24 -16.59 -1.42
C ASN A 73 7.54 -15.84 -1.13
N ALA A 74 8.35 -16.40 -0.24
CA ALA A 74 9.59 -15.76 0.23
C ALA A 74 10.60 -15.53 -0.91
N GLU A 75 10.72 -16.44 -1.87
CA GLU A 75 11.67 -16.32 -2.98
C GLU A 75 11.35 -15.10 -3.86
N VAL A 76 10.10 -14.97 -4.30
CA VAL A 76 9.65 -13.81 -5.11
C VAL A 76 9.78 -12.52 -4.31
N ALA A 77 9.50 -12.53 -3.01
CA ALA A 77 9.63 -11.35 -2.17
C ALA A 77 11.09 -10.89 -2.07
N GLN A 78 12.03 -11.80 -1.82
CA GLN A 78 13.45 -11.49 -1.75
C GLN A 78 14.00 -10.97 -3.09
N ALA A 79 13.64 -11.62 -4.19
CA ALA A 79 14.04 -11.17 -5.52
C ALA A 79 13.54 -9.75 -5.85
N ALA A 80 12.29 -9.44 -5.48
CA ALA A 80 11.71 -8.11 -5.67
C ALA A 80 12.38 -7.04 -4.79
N ILE A 81 12.71 -7.36 -3.54
CA ILE A 81 13.47 -6.47 -2.64
C ILE A 81 14.88 -6.18 -3.17
N ALA A 82 15.57 -7.18 -3.69
CA ALA A 82 16.89 -6.99 -4.31
C ALA A 82 16.79 -6.00 -5.48
N LYS A 83 15.74 -6.13 -6.34
CA LYS A 83 15.49 -5.17 -7.41
C LYS A 83 15.18 -3.76 -6.94
N LEU A 84 14.43 -3.60 -5.85
CA LEU A 84 14.21 -2.27 -5.24
C LEU A 84 15.52 -1.66 -4.77
N ALA A 85 16.42 -2.44 -4.17
CA ALA A 85 17.74 -1.97 -3.77
C ALA A 85 18.57 -1.49 -4.96
N ASP A 86 18.63 -2.30 -6.05
CA ASP A 86 19.35 -1.95 -7.29
C ASP A 86 18.80 -0.65 -7.90
N LEU A 87 17.47 -0.50 -7.99
CA LEU A 87 16.83 0.69 -8.55
C LEU A 87 17.08 1.95 -7.70
N ARG A 88 17.10 1.80 -6.38
CA ARG A 88 17.47 2.88 -5.46
C ARG A 88 18.90 3.36 -5.71
N GLU A 89 19.86 2.46 -5.85
CA GLU A 89 21.26 2.82 -6.14
C GLU A 89 21.39 3.51 -7.50
N GLN A 90 20.70 3.04 -8.53
CA GLN A 90 20.67 3.71 -9.83
C GLN A 90 20.16 5.16 -9.74
N LEU A 91 19.18 5.42 -8.88
CA LEU A 91 18.66 6.77 -8.66
C LEU A 91 19.68 7.64 -7.89
N ARG A 92 20.40 7.08 -6.92
CA ARG A 92 21.49 7.75 -6.20
C ARG A 92 22.65 8.13 -7.14
N GLU A 93 23.06 7.22 -8.02
CA GLU A 93 24.08 7.49 -9.02
C GLU A 93 23.66 8.62 -9.99
N LYS A 94 22.37 8.64 -10.36
CA LYS A 94 21.79 9.72 -11.18
C LYS A 94 21.56 11.03 -10.40
N LYS A 95 21.87 11.06 -9.10
CA LYS A 95 21.63 12.19 -8.19
C LYS A 95 20.15 12.62 -8.12
N ASP A 96 19.24 11.69 -8.34
CA ASP A 96 17.81 11.90 -8.21
C ASP A 96 17.38 11.61 -6.76
N ALA A 97 17.62 12.59 -5.90
CA ALA A 97 17.44 12.45 -4.45
C ALA A 97 15.99 12.12 -4.07
N TYR A 98 15.04 12.78 -4.73
CA TYR A 98 13.62 12.58 -4.42
C TYR A 98 13.18 11.14 -4.69
N TRP A 99 13.42 10.64 -5.90
CA TRP A 99 13.00 9.28 -6.23
C TRP A 99 13.84 8.22 -5.53
N ALA A 100 15.11 8.50 -5.23
CA ALA A 100 15.93 7.60 -4.42
C ALA A 100 15.34 7.42 -3.00
N GLU A 101 14.85 8.51 -2.38
CA GLU A 101 14.18 8.46 -1.08
C GLU A 101 12.85 7.70 -1.16
N GLN A 102 12.02 7.96 -2.18
CA GLN A 102 10.75 7.25 -2.36
C GLN A 102 10.95 5.74 -2.52
N VAL A 103 11.95 5.33 -3.31
CA VAL A 103 12.28 3.91 -3.51
C VAL A 103 12.91 3.29 -2.26
N ASP A 104 13.68 4.08 -1.48
CA ASP A 104 14.21 3.62 -0.19
C ASP A 104 13.09 3.32 0.82
N ILE A 105 12.08 4.19 0.89
CA ILE A 105 10.90 3.96 1.74
C ILE A 105 10.18 2.67 1.30
N GLN A 106 9.93 2.49 0.01
CA GLN A 106 9.31 1.28 -0.53
C GLN A 106 10.13 0.02 -0.20
N TRP A 107 11.46 0.10 -0.34
CA TRP A 107 12.37 -0.98 0.02
C TRP A 107 12.31 -1.33 1.51
N GLN A 108 12.29 -0.33 2.39
CA GLN A 108 12.18 -0.53 3.83
C GLN A 108 10.85 -1.18 4.22
N VAL A 109 9.73 -0.69 3.66
CA VAL A 109 8.40 -1.25 3.88
C VAL A 109 8.34 -2.71 3.43
N ALA A 110 8.78 -3.01 2.20
CA ALA A 110 8.78 -4.37 1.67
C ALA A 110 9.66 -5.30 2.52
N THR A 111 10.84 -4.82 2.93
CA THR A 111 11.76 -5.57 3.82
C THR A 111 11.09 -5.86 5.17
N ALA A 112 10.36 -4.91 5.75
CA ALA A 112 9.65 -5.11 6.99
C ALA A 112 8.62 -6.25 6.88
N TRP A 113 7.83 -6.29 5.81
CA TRP A 113 6.86 -7.36 5.59
C TRP A 113 7.49 -8.73 5.35
N VAL A 114 8.69 -8.77 4.76
CA VAL A 114 9.46 -10.03 4.62
C VAL A 114 10.01 -10.49 5.96
N LEU A 115 10.54 -9.57 6.78
CA LEU A 115 10.97 -9.88 8.14
C LEU A 115 9.82 -10.43 8.98
N ASP A 116 8.64 -9.82 8.87
CA ASP A 116 7.44 -10.25 9.56
C ASP A 116 7.02 -11.67 9.15
N ALA A 117 6.99 -11.94 7.85
CA ALA A 117 6.70 -13.27 7.31
C ALA A 117 7.73 -14.34 7.73
N ALA A 118 8.96 -13.93 8.06
CA ALA A 118 10.02 -14.78 8.59
C ALA A 118 9.98 -14.94 10.13
N GLY A 119 8.98 -14.38 10.81
CA GLY A 119 8.84 -14.42 12.27
C GLY A 119 9.71 -13.42 13.04
N ARG A 120 10.43 -12.53 12.34
CA ARG A 120 11.28 -11.49 12.93
C ARG A 120 10.47 -10.22 13.23
N HIS A 121 9.51 -10.35 14.10
CA HIS A 121 8.44 -9.38 14.29
C HIS A 121 8.88 -8.02 14.83
N ASP A 122 9.77 -8.01 15.82
CA ASP A 122 10.26 -6.76 16.43
C ASP A 122 11.08 -5.94 15.43
N GLU A 123 11.94 -6.61 14.67
CA GLU A 123 12.73 -5.97 13.61
C GLU A 123 11.84 -5.46 12.47
N ALA A 124 10.79 -6.19 12.14
CA ALA A 124 9.81 -5.77 11.15
C ALA A 124 9.10 -4.48 11.57
N LEU A 125 8.61 -4.44 12.82
CA LEU A 125 7.95 -3.25 13.36
C LEU A 125 8.89 -2.05 13.45
N GLU A 126 10.14 -2.25 13.92
CA GLU A 126 11.14 -1.17 13.97
C GLU A 126 11.39 -0.58 12.58
N LYS A 127 11.65 -1.45 11.60
CA LYS A 127 11.88 -1.02 10.22
C LYS A 127 10.67 -0.32 9.61
N LEU A 128 9.46 -0.81 9.85
CA LEU A 128 8.25 -0.21 9.30
C LEU A 128 7.92 1.13 9.98
N ARG A 129 8.19 1.28 11.28
CA ARG A 129 8.10 2.58 11.97
C ARG A 129 9.09 3.60 11.40
N ALA A 130 10.31 3.18 11.11
CA ALA A 130 11.32 4.02 10.48
C ALA A 130 10.87 4.46 9.07
N ALA A 131 10.37 3.54 8.25
CA ALA A 131 9.84 3.84 6.92
C ALA A 131 8.66 4.82 6.96
N ALA A 132 7.71 4.62 7.88
CA ALA A 132 6.57 5.51 8.06
C ALA A 132 7.01 6.91 8.52
N ALA A 133 7.99 7.00 9.42
CA ALA A 133 8.54 8.28 9.86
C ALA A 133 9.34 9.01 8.77
N ALA A 134 9.98 8.28 7.86
CA ALA A 134 10.64 8.84 6.68
C ALA A 134 9.60 9.39 5.69
N GLU A 135 8.56 8.58 5.35
CA GLU A 135 7.50 9.00 4.44
C GLU A 135 6.74 10.23 4.94
N ASP A 136 6.54 10.35 6.26
CA ASP A 136 5.86 11.51 6.85
C ASP A 136 6.58 12.84 6.61
N LYS A 137 7.87 12.81 6.35
CA LYS A 137 8.71 13.99 6.06
C LYS A 137 8.76 14.33 4.58
N THR A 138 8.28 13.45 3.71
CA THR A 138 8.30 13.67 2.27
C THR A 138 7.04 14.40 1.82
N GLU A 139 7.17 15.17 0.74
CA GLU A 139 6.04 15.79 0.06
C GLU A 139 5.67 14.99 -1.19
N LYS A 140 4.41 15.06 -1.60
CA LYS A 140 3.96 14.41 -2.84
C LYS A 140 4.58 15.11 -4.05
N HIS A 141 5.03 14.32 -5.01
CA HIS A 141 5.45 14.86 -6.30
C HIS A 141 4.29 15.58 -7.00
N PRO A 142 4.49 16.77 -7.59
CA PRO A 142 3.39 17.55 -8.18
C PRO A 142 2.66 16.85 -9.33
N VAL A 143 3.30 15.92 -10.03
CA VAL A 143 2.73 15.26 -11.21
C VAL A 143 2.17 13.87 -10.90
N THR A 144 2.72 13.17 -9.91
CA THR A 144 2.35 11.78 -9.61
C THR A 144 1.39 11.71 -8.43
N PRO A 145 0.47 10.72 -8.40
CA PRO A 145 -0.28 10.41 -7.18
C PRO A 145 0.67 10.11 -6.02
N GLY A 146 0.17 10.19 -4.80
CA GLY A 146 0.91 9.79 -3.60
C GLY A 146 1.31 8.30 -3.62
N PRO A 147 1.89 7.80 -2.53
CA PRO A 147 2.40 6.45 -2.43
C PRO A 147 1.35 5.41 -2.84
N LEU A 148 1.80 4.27 -3.34
CA LEU A 148 0.92 3.17 -3.76
C LEU A 148 0.06 2.69 -2.58
N MET A 149 0.71 2.45 -1.45
CA MET A 149 0.10 2.33 -0.12
C MET A 149 0.96 3.11 0.86
N PRO A 150 0.39 4.01 1.67
CA PRO A 150 1.14 4.73 2.69
C PRO A 150 1.83 3.79 3.67
N ALA A 151 3.10 4.07 3.98
CA ALA A 151 3.87 3.26 4.93
C ALA A 151 3.20 3.22 6.32
N ARG A 152 2.55 4.31 6.71
CA ARG A 152 1.82 4.39 7.97
C ARG A 152 0.55 3.55 8.00
N GLU A 153 -0.15 3.40 6.87
CA GLU A 153 -1.29 2.47 6.75
C GLU A 153 -0.82 1.03 6.89
N LEU A 154 0.30 0.69 6.23
CA LEU A 154 0.90 -0.65 6.33
C LEU A 154 1.43 -0.94 7.74
N LEU A 155 1.95 0.08 8.45
CA LEU A 155 2.29 -0.03 9.87
C LEU A 155 1.04 -0.32 10.71
N GLY A 156 -0.05 0.40 10.49
CA GLY A 156 -1.33 0.14 11.17
C GLY A 156 -1.82 -1.29 10.96
N ALA A 157 -1.72 -1.81 9.74
CA ALA A 157 -2.09 -3.19 9.43
C ALA A 157 -1.22 -4.21 10.20
N MET A 158 0.10 -4.04 10.20
CA MET A 158 1.02 -4.93 10.92
C MET A 158 0.79 -4.88 12.44
N LEU A 159 0.55 -3.70 13.00
CA LEU A 159 0.21 -3.54 14.42
C LEU A 159 -1.11 -4.24 14.78
N LEU A 160 -2.11 -4.14 13.90
CA LEU A 160 -3.41 -4.78 14.09
C LEU A 160 -3.31 -6.31 14.05
N ASP A 161 -2.51 -6.85 13.13
CA ASP A 161 -2.21 -8.28 13.02
C ASP A 161 -1.52 -8.83 14.29
N ARG A 162 -0.95 -7.93 15.13
CA ARG A 162 -0.24 -8.25 16.39
C ARG A 162 -0.99 -7.83 17.64
N ASP A 163 -2.28 -7.67 17.56
CA ASP A 163 -3.13 -7.29 18.70
C ASP A 163 -2.80 -5.91 19.34
N MET A 164 -1.98 -5.08 18.68
CA MET A 164 -1.61 -3.75 19.15
C MET A 164 -2.65 -2.70 18.71
N ALA A 165 -3.90 -2.92 19.08
CA ALA A 165 -5.06 -2.20 18.56
C ALA A 165 -4.98 -0.67 18.72
N LYS A 166 -4.50 -0.18 19.88
CA LYS A 166 -4.39 1.27 20.14
C LYS A 166 -3.36 1.95 19.23
N GLU A 167 -2.21 1.33 19.06
CA GLU A 167 -1.16 1.86 18.17
C GLU A 167 -1.59 1.76 16.71
N ALA A 168 -2.26 0.67 16.32
CA ALA A 168 -2.83 0.50 15.00
C ALA A 168 -3.84 1.61 14.67
N LEU A 169 -4.78 1.89 15.59
CA LEU A 169 -5.74 2.98 15.44
C LEU A 169 -5.04 4.32 15.21
N SER A 170 -4.04 4.64 16.04
CA SER A 170 -3.26 5.87 15.89
C SER A 170 -2.56 5.97 14.52
N ALA A 171 -2.01 4.86 14.01
CA ALA A 171 -1.37 4.84 12.70
C ALA A 171 -2.37 5.06 11.55
N PHE A 172 -3.55 4.44 11.61
CA PHE A 172 -4.60 4.66 10.62
C PHE A 172 -5.18 6.08 10.69
N GLU A 173 -5.40 6.63 11.89
CA GLU A 173 -5.86 8.01 12.07
C GLU A 173 -4.85 9.02 11.51
N ALA A 174 -3.55 8.80 11.70
CA ALA A 174 -2.50 9.61 11.09
C ALA A 174 -2.52 9.53 9.55
N THR A 175 -2.80 8.36 8.98
CA THR A 175 -3.01 8.24 7.52
C THR A 175 -4.23 9.03 7.07
N LEU A 176 -5.37 8.90 7.77
CA LEU A 176 -6.62 9.59 7.45
C LEU A 176 -6.51 11.11 7.59
N SER A 177 -5.62 11.62 8.43
CA SER A 177 -5.38 13.06 8.52
C SER A 177 -4.77 13.65 7.24
N LYS A 178 -3.98 12.86 6.50
CA LYS A 178 -3.37 13.24 5.23
C LYS A 178 -4.24 12.84 4.01
N GLU A 179 -4.93 11.72 4.11
CA GLU A 179 -5.75 11.11 3.05
C GLU A 179 -7.14 10.73 3.58
N PRO A 180 -8.06 11.70 3.78
CA PRO A 180 -9.31 11.50 4.53
C PRO A 180 -10.27 10.44 3.95
N ASN A 181 -10.18 10.17 2.65
CA ASN A 181 -11.05 9.24 1.93
C ASN A 181 -10.35 7.92 1.57
N ARG A 182 -9.27 7.58 2.28
CA ARG A 182 -8.56 6.34 2.04
C ARG A 182 -9.31 5.17 2.68
N LEU A 183 -9.91 4.31 1.83
CA LEU A 183 -10.77 3.21 2.25
C LEU A 183 -10.04 2.22 3.16
N GLY A 184 -8.81 1.80 2.80
CA GLY A 184 -8.02 0.86 3.59
C GLY A 184 -7.72 1.38 5.00
N ALA A 185 -7.35 2.65 5.12
CA ALA A 185 -7.10 3.27 6.42
C ALA A 185 -8.39 3.42 7.26
N ALA A 186 -9.53 3.77 6.63
CA ALA A 186 -10.82 3.85 7.33
C ALA A 186 -11.25 2.48 7.85
N ALA A 187 -11.15 1.43 7.04
CA ALA A 187 -11.48 0.06 7.44
C ALA A 187 -10.51 -0.46 8.52
N GLY A 188 -9.21 -0.15 8.39
CA GLY A 188 -8.22 -0.48 9.41
C GLY A 188 -8.48 0.21 10.75
N ALA A 189 -8.83 1.51 10.72
CA ALA A 189 -9.21 2.27 11.93
C ALA A 189 -10.46 1.70 12.59
N ALA A 190 -11.47 1.30 11.79
CA ALA A 190 -12.69 0.67 12.31
C ALA A 190 -12.37 -0.62 13.06
N ARG A 191 -11.60 -1.53 12.45
CA ARG A 191 -11.18 -2.80 13.07
C ARG A 191 -10.32 -2.58 14.32
N ALA A 192 -9.40 -1.63 14.26
CA ALA A 192 -8.54 -1.32 15.39
C ALA A 192 -9.33 -0.73 16.57
N ALA A 193 -10.29 0.15 16.30
CA ALA A 193 -11.19 0.70 17.32
C ALA A 193 -12.08 -0.39 17.94
N GLU A 194 -12.69 -1.26 17.12
CA GLU A 194 -13.51 -2.39 17.56
C GLU A 194 -12.69 -3.33 18.46
N LYS A 195 -11.50 -3.75 17.99
CA LYS A 195 -10.61 -4.63 18.74
C LYS A 195 -10.09 -4.00 20.05
N GLY A 196 -9.90 -2.68 20.06
CA GLY A 196 -9.50 -1.91 21.21
C GLY A 196 -10.65 -1.58 22.20
N GLY A 197 -11.89 -1.97 21.85
CA GLY A 197 -13.09 -1.71 22.68
C GLY A 197 -13.67 -0.31 22.56
N ASP A 198 -13.16 0.55 21.67
CA ASP A 198 -13.74 1.87 21.39
C ASP A 198 -14.85 1.74 20.33
N LEU A 199 -16.01 1.27 20.81
CA LEU A 199 -17.16 1.03 19.92
C LEU A 199 -17.70 2.32 19.28
N ALA A 200 -17.52 3.47 19.91
CA ALA A 200 -17.95 4.75 19.36
C ALA A 200 -17.10 5.11 18.11
N LYS A 201 -15.78 5.03 18.21
CA LYS A 201 -14.89 5.21 17.05
C LYS A 201 -15.09 4.12 16.02
N ALA A 202 -15.23 2.85 16.41
CA ALA A 202 -15.52 1.77 15.49
C ALA A 202 -16.75 2.08 14.63
N ARG A 203 -17.86 2.51 15.25
CA ARG A 203 -19.07 2.91 14.54
C ARG A 203 -18.84 4.08 13.58
N GLN A 204 -18.09 5.08 14.01
CA GLN A 204 -17.75 6.24 13.16
C GLN A 204 -16.99 5.81 11.90
N TYR A 205 -15.96 4.98 12.06
CA TYR A 205 -15.15 4.54 10.93
C TYR A 205 -15.87 3.53 10.03
N TYR A 206 -16.66 2.61 10.59
CA TYR A 206 -17.49 1.73 9.76
C TYR A 206 -18.57 2.51 8.99
N ALA A 207 -19.15 3.56 9.54
CA ALA A 207 -20.04 4.46 8.81
C ALA A 207 -19.30 5.16 7.65
N LYS A 208 -18.06 5.59 7.87
CA LYS A 208 -17.20 6.16 6.81
C LYS A 208 -16.89 5.14 5.72
N VAL A 209 -16.60 3.89 6.07
CA VAL A 209 -16.39 2.81 5.10
C VAL A 209 -17.66 2.58 4.27
N ALA A 210 -18.84 2.55 4.89
CA ALA A 210 -20.11 2.39 4.19
C ALA A 210 -20.39 3.55 3.22
N GLU A 211 -20.10 4.80 3.64
CA GLU A 211 -20.18 5.99 2.79
C GLU A 211 -19.26 5.87 1.57
N LEU A 212 -17.98 5.53 1.79
CA LEU A 212 -16.97 5.45 0.71
C LEU A 212 -17.24 4.34 -0.30
N THR A 213 -17.82 3.23 0.14
CA THR A 213 -18.09 2.11 -0.75
C THR A 213 -19.44 2.22 -1.48
N GLY A 214 -20.44 2.89 -0.89
CA GLY A 214 -21.78 3.03 -1.48
C GLY A 214 -22.36 1.69 -1.97
N ASP A 215 -23.13 1.74 -3.05
CA ASP A 215 -23.68 0.53 -3.69
C ASP A 215 -22.74 -0.08 -4.74
N ALA A 216 -21.87 0.74 -5.32
CA ALA A 216 -20.99 0.32 -6.42
C ALA A 216 -19.97 -0.74 -6.01
N ASP A 217 -19.49 -0.68 -4.77
CA ASP A 217 -18.48 -1.59 -4.20
C ASP A 217 -19.04 -2.52 -3.10
N ALA A 218 -20.35 -2.76 -3.12
CA ALA A 218 -21.03 -3.57 -2.12
C ALA A 218 -20.49 -5.00 -1.93
N SER A 219 -19.77 -5.52 -2.94
CA SER A 219 -19.14 -6.84 -2.89
C SER A 219 -17.81 -6.88 -2.13
N ARG A 220 -17.20 -5.73 -1.85
CA ARG A 220 -15.93 -5.64 -1.10
C ARG A 220 -16.09 -6.16 0.33
N SER A 221 -15.03 -6.80 0.85
CA SER A 221 -15.01 -7.31 2.23
C SER A 221 -15.26 -6.19 3.25
N GLU A 222 -14.62 -5.04 3.06
CA GLU A 222 -14.75 -3.87 3.93
C GLU A 222 -16.18 -3.34 3.99
N ALA A 223 -16.87 -3.31 2.85
CA ALA A 223 -18.27 -2.89 2.79
C ALA A 223 -19.20 -3.86 3.52
N LYS A 224 -18.98 -5.16 3.37
CA LYS A 224 -19.75 -6.21 4.06
C LYS A 224 -19.54 -6.14 5.58
N GLU A 225 -18.29 -5.98 6.00
CA GLU A 225 -17.91 -5.87 7.40
C GLU A 225 -18.55 -4.63 8.05
N ALA A 226 -18.46 -3.47 7.38
CA ALA A 226 -19.07 -2.24 7.86
C ALA A 226 -20.59 -2.38 8.04
N ARG A 227 -21.29 -2.94 7.06
CA ARG A 227 -22.74 -3.17 7.15
C ARG A 227 -23.09 -4.13 8.28
N ALA A 228 -22.32 -5.20 8.45
CA ALA A 228 -22.55 -6.18 9.51
C ALA A 228 -22.38 -5.57 10.91
N PHE A 229 -21.35 -4.75 11.10
CA PHE A 229 -21.12 -4.06 12.37
C PHE A 229 -22.24 -3.05 12.68
N LEU A 230 -22.57 -2.19 11.71
CA LEU A 230 -23.58 -1.14 11.88
C LEU A 230 -24.97 -1.72 12.15
N ALA A 231 -25.31 -2.86 11.57
CA ALA A 231 -26.59 -3.54 11.83
C ALA A 231 -26.70 -4.11 13.26
N LYS A 232 -25.57 -4.52 13.87
CA LYS A 232 -25.52 -5.08 15.23
C LYS A 232 -25.55 -4.00 16.34
N THR A 233 -25.21 -2.77 15.98
CA THR A 233 -25.00 -1.67 16.94
C THR A 233 -26.07 -0.56 16.86
N GLN A 234 -27.20 -0.86 16.16
CA GLN A 234 -28.37 0.03 16.12
C GLN A 234 -29.09 0.11 17.45
#